data_3d4ab1c6c1951ce54a789247716a36d4
#
_entry.id   3d4ab1c6c1951ce54a789247716a36d4
#
_cell.length_a   1.000
_cell.length_b   1.000
_cell.length_c   1.000
_cell.angle_alpha   90.00
_cell.angle_beta   90.00
_cell.angle_gamma   90.00
#
_symmetry.space_group_name_H-M   'P 1'
#
loop_
_entity.id
_entity.type
_entity.pdbx_description
1 polymer ?
#
loop_
_entity_poly.entity_id
_entity_poly.type
_entity_poly.pdbx_seq_one_letter_code
_entity_poly.pdbx_strand_id
1 'polypeptide(L)'
;VLAFQLRKEIPAEPYDSAEAWAQAREHRSFPRYRMPQDGLNTLTVQLPNIILAALYSPAIIGFYLLAQRVLQAPTSVIRESVRSVMYQRFVEADHQNQNLYSICLKATLLMAGVMLPFVVVILVWGPVLFEWVFGPEWQIAGHYARWLVLWVAVSFCNVPAVVVIPVIGLNRFLLVFEVLSTSARIGVLLIVTQML
;
A
#
# COMPACT_ATOMS: atom_id res chain seq x y z
N VAL A 1 1.63 -18.84 26.90
CA VAL A 1 1.95 -18.02 28.11
C VAL A 1 1.42 -16.60 27.90
N LEU A 2 1.66 -15.93 26.75
CA LEU A 2 1.19 -14.58 26.46
C LEU A 2 -0.35 -14.43 26.46
N ALA A 3 -1.07 -15.39 25.91
CA ALA A 3 -2.55 -15.40 25.90
C ALA A 3 -3.16 -15.53 27.32
N PHE A 4 -2.44 -16.11 28.25
CA PHE A 4 -2.89 -16.27 29.64
C PHE A 4 -2.66 -15.00 30.47
N GLN A 5 -1.61 -14.24 30.18
CA GLN A 5 -1.34 -12.94 30.82
C GLN A 5 -2.31 -11.86 30.35
N LEU A 6 -2.65 -11.80 29.05
CA LEU A 6 -3.63 -10.86 28.51
C LEU A 6 -5.03 -11.04 29.10
N ARG A 7 -5.40 -12.27 29.51
CA ARG A 7 -6.71 -12.54 30.12
C ARG A 7 -6.85 -11.93 31.52
N LYS A 8 -5.74 -11.57 32.17
CA LYS A 8 -5.74 -11.05 33.54
C LYS A 8 -5.81 -9.52 33.58
N GLU A 9 -5.53 -8.84 32.46
CA GLU A 9 -5.53 -7.38 32.38
C GLU A 9 -6.77 -6.79 31.71
N ILE A 10 -7.63 -7.65 31.14
CA ILE A 10 -8.92 -7.18 30.62
C ILE A 10 -9.90 -7.21 31.80
N PRO A 11 -10.29 -6.05 32.36
CA PRO A 11 -11.36 -6.01 33.34
C PRO A 11 -12.60 -6.61 32.70
N ALA A 12 -13.17 -7.66 33.29
CA ALA A 12 -14.46 -8.22 32.93
C ALA A 12 -15.56 -7.27 33.41
N GLU A 13 -15.54 -6.02 32.98
CA GLU A 13 -16.67 -5.13 33.13
C GLU A 13 -17.79 -5.62 32.22
N PRO A 14 -19.03 -5.72 32.73
CA PRO A 14 -20.16 -6.09 31.88
C PRO A 14 -20.24 -5.10 30.72
N TYR A 15 -20.19 -5.64 29.50
CA TYR A 15 -20.25 -4.87 28.26
C TYR A 15 -21.53 -4.02 28.26
N ASP A 16 -21.39 -2.75 28.63
CA ASP A 16 -22.53 -1.82 28.55
C ASP A 16 -22.74 -1.46 27.09
N SER A 17 -23.82 -2.05 26.54
CA SER A 17 -24.25 -1.81 25.17
C SER A 17 -24.49 -0.31 24.90
N ALA A 18 -24.86 0.46 25.91
CA ALA A 18 -25.08 1.90 25.79
C ALA A 18 -23.77 2.69 25.59
N GLU A 19 -22.71 2.33 26.31
CA GLU A 19 -21.39 2.93 26.12
C GLU A 19 -20.78 2.55 24.76
N ALA A 20 -20.92 1.29 24.37
CA ALA A 20 -20.47 0.85 23.05
C ALA A 20 -21.19 1.59 21.90
N TRP A 21 -22.48 1.85 22.04
CA TRP A 21 -23.25 2.64 21.09
C TRP A 21 -22.87 4.13 21.13
N ALA A 22 -22.53 4.69 22.28
CA ALA A 22 -22.05 6.07 22.42
C ALA A 22 -20.69 6.23 21.73
N GLN A 23 -19.74 5.33 21.95
CA GLN A 23 -18.44 5.30 21.29
C GLN A 23 -18.57 5.07 19.77
N ALA A 24 -19.43 4.17 19.33
CA ALA A 24 -19.71 3.95 17.92
C ALA A 24 -20.34 5.20 17.25
N ARG A 25 -21.08 6.00 18.01
CA ARG A 25 -21.70 7.24 17.53
C ARG A 25 -20.67 8.38 17.44
N GLU A 26 -19.74 8.45 18.36
CA GLU A 26 -18.64 9.41 18.36
C GLU A 26 -17.64 9.13 17.22
N HIS A 27 -17.40 7.86 16.93
CA HIS A 27 -16.48 7.43 15.88
C HIS A 27 -17.17 7.12 14.53
N ARG A 28 -18.41 7.59 14.31
CA ARG A 28 -19.15 7.37 13.04
C ARG A 28 -18.45 7.89 11.79
N SER A 29 -17.58 8.86 11.93
CA SER A 29 -16.77 9.38 10.83
C SER A 29 -15.77 8.35 10.29
N PHE A 30 -15.28 7.46 11.14
CA PHE A 30 -14.28 6.46 10.77
C PHE A 30 -14.82 5.41 9.78
N PRO A 31 -15.90 4.65 10.05
CA PRO A 31 -16.45 3.70 9.08
C PRO A 31 -17.04 4.38 7.84
N ARG A 32 -17.62 5.58 8.00
CA ARG A 32 -18.30 6.27 6.90
C ARG A 32 -17.35 6.78 5.81
N TYR A 33 -16.10 7.11 6.14
CA TYR A 33 -15.12 7.62 5.19
C TYR A 33 -14.02 6.61 4.88
N ARG A 34 -13.57 5.82 5.85
CA ARG A 34 -12.50 4.84 5.64
C ARG A 34 -12.93 3.58 4.92
N MET A 35 -14.10 3.00 5.23
CA MET A 35 -14.56 1.79 4.53
C MET A 35 -14.75 2.00 3.03
N PRO A 36 -15.43 3.07 2.55
CA PRO A 36 -15.49 3.34 1.12
C PRO A 36 -14.12 3.61 0.50
N GLN A 37 -13.23 4.29 1.21
CA GLN A 37 -11.87 4.58 0.75
C GLN A 37 -11.05 3.30 0.58
N ASP A 38 -11.07 2.41 1.57
CA ASP A 38 -10.35 1.13 1.51
C ASP A 38 -10.93 0.22 0.42
N GLY A 39 -12.25 0.24 0.23
CA GLY A 39 -12.93 -0.46 -0.86
C GLY A 39 -12.52 0.08 -2.24
N LEU A 40 -12.54 1.40 -2.43
CA LEU A 40 -12.10 2.05 -3.66
C LEU A 40 -10.62 1.77 -3.94
N ASN A 41 -9.76 1.87 -2.94
CA ASN A 41 -8.34 1.59 -3.07
C ASN A 41 -8.12 0.12 -3.48
N THR A 42 -8.80 -0.82 -2.84
CA THR A 42 -8.72 -2.25 -3.20
C THR A 42 -9.17 -2.50 -4.64
N LEU A 43 -10.31 -1.93 -5.04
CA LEU A 43 -10.79 -2.01 -6.42
C LEU A 43 -9.78 -1.40 -7.40
N THR A 44 -9.25 -0.22 -7.10
CA THR A 44 -8.26 0.47 -7.96
C THR A 44 -6.98 -0.35 -8.16
N VAL A 45 -6.52 -1.02 -7.11
CA VAL A 45 -5.34 -1.88 -7.18
C VAL A 45 -5.61 -3.16 -7.99
N GLN A 46 -6.84 -3.70 -7.93
CA GLN A 46 -7.20 -4.94 -8.61
C GLN A 46 -7.71 -4.73 -10.04
N LEU A 47 -8.19 -3.54 -10.39
CA LEU A 47 -8.68 -3.24 -11.73
C LEU A 47 -7.70 -3.59 -12.86
N PRO A 48 -6.40 -3.24 -12.80
CA PRO A 48 -5.46 -3.64 -13.84
C PRO A 48 -5.38 -5.16 -14.01
N ASN A 49 -5.42 -5.92 -12.91
CA ASN A 49 -5.36 -7.37 -12.93
C ASN A 49 -6.61 -7.97 -13.61
N ILE A 50 -7.78 -7.41 -13.31
CA ILE A 50 -9.06 -7.86 -13.91
C ILE A 50 -9.10 -7.55 -15.40
N ILE A 51 -8.68 -6.34 -15.80
CA ILE A 51 -8.66 -5.93 -17.21
C ILE A 51 -7.66 -6.74 -18.01
N LEU A 52 -6.46 -6.95 -17.47
CA LEU A 52 -5.47 -7.82 -18.11
C LEU A 52 -6.02 -9.24 -18.28
N ALA A 53 -6.74 -9.76 -17.27
CA ALA A 53 -7.36 -11.08 -17.33
C ALA A 53 -8.47 -11.21 -18.38
N ALA A 54 -9.14 -10.12 -18.71
CA ALA A 54 -10.17 -10.10 -19.74
C ALA A 54 -9.61 -9.98 -21.15
N LEU A 55 -8.46 -9.34 -21.34
CA LEU A 55 -7.91 -8.98 -22.64
C LEU A 55 -6.76 -9.88 -23.11
N TYR A 56 -6.03 -10.50 -22.18
CA TYR A 56 -4.83 -11.26 -22.50
C TYR A 56 -4.94 -12.73 -22.11
N SER A 57 -4.05 -13.55 -22.67
CA SER A 57 -4.03 -14.97 -22.38
C SER A 57 -3.65 -15.27 -20.91
N PRO A 58 -4.11 -16.39 -20.33
CA PRO A 58 -3.79 -16.77 -18.95
C PRO A 58 -2.29 -16.85 -18.65
N ALA A 59 -1.47 -17.17 -19.65
CA ALA A 59 -0.02 -17.23 -19.51
C ALA A 59 0.59 -15.84 -19.26
N ILE A 60 0.18 -14.83 -20.04
CA ILE A 60 0.66 -13.44 -19.88
C ILE A 60 0.30 -12.90 -18.51
N ILE A 61 -0.92 -13.15 -18.06
CA ILE A 61 -1.38 -12.73 -16.72
C ILE A 61 -0.57 -13.44 -15.64
N GLY A 62 -0.28 -14.73 -15.81
CA GLY A 62 0.55 -15.48 -14.88
C GLY A 62 1.93 -14.85 -14.68
N PHE A 63 2.60 -14.47 -15.77
CA PHE A 63 3.90 -13.79 -15.72
C PHE A 63 3.82 -12.43 -15.00
N TYR A 64 2.81 -11.64 -15.29
CA TYR A 64 2.58 -10.36 -14.65
C TYR A 64 2.31 -10.47 -13.14
N LEU A 65 1.41 -11.39 -12.75
CA LEU A 65 1.05 -11.62 -11.35
C LEU A 65 2.21 -12.19 -10.55
N LEU A 66 3.02 -13.08 -11.13
CA LEU A 66 4.22 -13.58 -10.47
C LEU A 66 5.22 -12.45 -10.23
N ALA A 67 5.50 -11.64 -11.26
CA ALA A 67 6.38 -10.49 -11.14
C ALA A 67 5.91 -9.53 -10.03
N GLN A 68 4.61 -9.23 -10.02
CA GLN A 68 4.01 -8.36 -9.00
C GLN A 68 4.15 -8.95 -7.58
N ARG A 69 3.86 -10.24 -7.39
CA ARG A 69 3.98 -10.92 -6.09
C ARG A 69 5.41 -10.94 -5.57
N VAL A 70 6.36 -11.28 -6.42
CA VAL A 70 7.79 -11.34 -6.06
C VAL A 70 8.30 -9.98 -5.61
N LEU A 71 7.91 -8.91 -6.30
CA LEU A 71 8.31 -7.55 -5.93
C LEU A 71 7.59 -7.04 -4.67
N GLN A 72 6.33 -7.40 -4.49
CA GLN A 72 5.54 -6.92 -3.35
C GLN A 72 5.83 -7.67 -2.05
N ALA A 73 6.18 -8.94 -2.09
CA ALA A 73 6.39 -9.75 -0.90
C ALA A 73 7.40 -9.14 0.09
N PRO A 74 8.65 -8.80 -0.31
CA PRO A 74 9.60 -8.18 0.61
C PRO A 74 9.20 -6.75 0.99
N THR A 75 8.64 -6.00 0.05
CA THR A 75 8.29 -4.59 0.28
C THR A 75 7.07 -4.40 1.18
N SER A 76 6.12 -5.34 1.19
CA SER A 76 4.93 -5.27 2.03
C SER A 76 5.25 -5.38 3.52
N VAL A 77 6.15 -6.26 3.90
CA VAL A 77 6.57 -6.46 5.30
C VAL A 77 7.25 -5.19 5.83
N ILE A 78 8.19 -4.62 5.04
CA ILE A 78 8.89 -3.40 5.42
C ILE A 78 7.92 -2.22 5.48
N ARG A 79 7.00 -2.11 4.50
CA ARG A 79 6.00 -1.05 4.44
C ARG A 79 5.12 -1.01 5.69
N GLU A 80 4.64 -2.17 6.15
CA GLU A 80 3.77 -2.23 7.32
C GLU A 80 4.53 -1.87 8.61
N SER A 81 5.75 -2.36 8.75
CA SER A 81 6.62 -2.00 9.88
C SER A 81 6.93 -0.49 9.92
N VAL A 82 7.28 0.08 8.76
CA VAL A 82 7.54 1.53 8.65
C VAL A 82 6.27 2.34 8.91
N ARG A 83 5.12 1.89 8.40
CA ARG A 83 3.83 2.55 8.59
C ARG A 83 3.49 2.70 10.07
N SER A 84 3.62 1.63 10.86
CA SER A 84 3.29 1.65 12.29
C SER A 84 4.25 2.54 13.08
N VAL A 85 5.56 2.46 12.83
CA VAL A 85 6.58 3.29 13.50
C VAL A 85 6.43 4.77 13.12
N MET A 86 6.23 5.05 11.83
CA MET A 86 6.06 6.42 11.35
C MET A 86 4.80 7.08 11.89
N TYR A 87 3.69 6.33 12.00
CA TYR A 87 2.46 6.86 12.57
C TYR A 87 2.67 7.37 14.01
N GLN A 88 3.29 6.54 14.86
CA GLN A 88 3.60 6.93 16.24
C GLN A 88 4.54 8.15 16.27
N ARG A 89 5.56 8.16 15.42
CA ARG A 89 6.52 9.25 15.35
C ARG A 89 5.88 10.57 14.89
N PHE A 90 4.96 10.54 13.94
CA PHE A 90 4.25 11.73 13.49
C PHE A 90 3.29 12.26 14.54
N VAL A 91 2.55 11.39 15.24
CA VAL A 91 1.66 11.80 16.35
C VAL A 91 2.48 12.47 17.47
N GLU A 92 3.60 11.87 17.87
CA GLU A 92 4.48 12.47 18.88
C GLU A 92 5.07 13.81 18.43
N ALA A 93 5.50 13.93 17.19
CA ALA A 93 6.06 15.14 16.62
C ALA A 93 5.01 16.26 16.51
N ASP A 94 3.76 15.93 16.20
CA ASP A 94 2.65 16.87 16.17
C ASP A 94 2.36 17.43 17.57
N HIS A 95 2.30 16.57 18.58
CA HIS A 95 2.14 17.01 19.99
C HIS A 95 3.30 17.90 20.48
N GLN A 96 4.50 17.70 19.95
CA GLN A 96 5.68 18.51 20.32
C GLN A 96 5.88 19.74 19.41
N ASN A 97 4.94 20.04 18.50
CA ASN A 97 5.04 21.12 17.50
C ASN A 97 6.32 21.04 16.65
N GLN A 98 6.82 19.84 16.37
CA GLN A 98 7.98 19.63 15.52
C GLN A 98 7.62 19.80 14.04
N ASN A 99 8.64 20.05 13.21
CA ASN A 99 8.45 20.19 11.76
C ASN A 99 8.19 18.81 11.10
N LEU A 100 6.91 18.47 10.92
CA LEU A 100 6.46 17.23 10.29
C LEU A 100 7.00 17.06 8.86
N TYR A 101 7.16 18.15 8.10
CA TYR A 101 7.73 18.12 6.76
C TYR A 101 9.15 17.58 6.75
N SER A 102 10.00 18.06 7.66
CA SER A 102 11.39 17.60 7.77
C SER A 102 11.49 16.11 8.11
N ILE A 103 10.61 15.64 9.01
CA ILE A 103 10.55 14.22 9.40
C ILE A 103 10.07 13.36 8.23
N CYS A 104 9.02 13.79 7.53
CA CYS A 104 8.50 13.11 6.35
C CYS A 104 9.54 13.02 5.23
N LEU A 105 10.24 14.14 4.93
CA LEU A 105 11.27 14.17 3.90
C LEU A 105 12.44 13.22 4.22
N LYS A 106 12.95 13.25 5.46
CA LYS A 106 14.02 12.35 5.90
C LYS A 106 13.60 10.89 5.81
N ALA A 107 12.38 10.56 6.23
CA ALA A 107 11.84 9.21 6.12
C ALA A 107 11.71 8.76 4.66
N THR A 108 11.21 9.63 3.78
CA THR A 108 11.11 9.34 2.34
C THR A 108 12.48 9.10 1.70
N LEU A 109 13.48 9.95 2.01
CA LEU A 109 14.83 9.77 1.51
C LEU A 109 15.50 8.49 2.02
N LEU A 110 15.28 8.15 3.29
CA LEU A 110 15.76 6.88 3.86
C LEU A 110 15.14 5.69 3.14
N MET A 111 13.83 5.71 2.91
CA MET A 111 13.13 4.65 2.19
C MET A 111 13.61 4.54 0.73
N ALA A 112 13.86 5.67 0.07
CA ALA A 112 14.44 5.69 -1.27
C ALA A 112 15.85 5.07 -1.29
N GLY A 113 16.67 5.38 -0.30
CA GLY A 113 18.01 4.79 -0.17
C GLY A 113 17.99 3.28 0.05
N VAL A 114 17.06 2.78 0.87
CA VAL A 114 16.87 1.33 1.09
C VAL A 114 16.33 0.64 -0.16
N MET A 115 15.45 1.29 -0.90
CA MET A 115 14.81 0.70 -2.09
C MET A 115 15.74 0.72 -3.32
N LEU A 116 16.66 1.66 -3.40
CA LEU A 116 17.53 1.87 -4.56
C LEU A 116 18.33 0.61 -4.96
N PRO A 117 19.03 -0.10 -4.06
CA PRO A 117 19.75 -1.31 -4.44
C PRO A 117 18.83 -2.41 -4.96
N PHE A 118 17.62 -2.55 -4.38
CA PHE A 118 16.64 -3.51 -4.85
C PHE A 118 16.17 -3.19 -6.28
N VAL A 119 15.90 -1.90 -6.56
CA VAL A 119 15.53 -1.43 -7.91
C VAL A 119 16.64 -1.72 -8.90
N VAL A 120 17.90 -1.40 -8.57
CA VAL A 120 19.05 -1.63 -9.46
C VAL A 120 19.20 -3.12 -9.77
N VAL A 121 19.10 -3.99 -8.76
CA VAL A 121 19.22 -5.43 -8.95
C VAL A 121 18.14 -5.96 -9.91
N ILE A 122 16.88 -5.55 -9.71
CA ILE A 122 15.79 -6.02 -10.60
C ILE A 122 15.89 -5.41 -12.00
N LEU A 123 16.28 -4.14 -12.14
CA LEU A 123 16.45 -3.52 -13.45
C LEU A 123 17.55 -4.18 -14.28
N VAL A 124 18.65 -4.53 -13.66
CA VAL A 124 19.81 -5.11 -14.36
C VAL A 124 19.61 -6.63 -14.58
N TRP A 125 19.29 -7.36 -13.53
CA TRP A 125 19.29 -8.81 -13.52
C TRP A 125 17.90 -9.45 -13.44
N GLY A 126 16.82 -8.67 -13.47
CA GLY A 126 15.45 -9.19 -13.33
C GLY A 126 15.16 -10.46 -14.15
N PRO A 127 15.34 -10.49 -15.49
CA PRO A 127 15.08 -11.66 -16.29
C PRO A 127 15.92 -12.88 -15.90
N VAL A 128 17.21 -12.67 -15.61
CA VAL A 128 18.14 -13.75 -15.22
C VAL A 128 17.77 -14.30 -13.85
N LEU A 129 17.39 -13.44 -12.89
CA LEU A 129 16.95 -13.86 -11.57
C LEU A 129 15.66 -14.68 -11.63
N PHE A 130 14.71 -14.26 -12.45
CA PHE A 130 13.46 -15.00 -12.61
C PHE A 130 13.67 -16.34 -13.31
N GLU A 131 14.53 -16.38 -14.33
CA GLU A 131 14.94 -17.63 -14.99
C GLU A 131 15.64 -18.59 -14.01
N TRP A 132 16.56 -18.07 -13.21
CA TRP A 132 17.33 -18.87 -12.25
C TRP A 132 16.47 -19.44 -11.11
N VAL A 133 15.50 -18.66 -10.60
CA VAL A 133 14.67 -19.06 -9.46
C VAL A 133 13.48 -19.90 -9.87
N PHE A 134 12.83 -19.58 -10.99
CA PHE A 134 11.54 -20.16 -11.40
C PHE A 134 11.66 -21.03 -12.67
N GLY A 135 12.78 -20.95 -13.38
CA GLY A 135 13.01 -21.69 -14.61
C GLY A 135 12.94 -20.83 -15.88
N PRO A 136 13.39 -21.38 -17.04
CA PRO A 136 13.55 -20.63 -18.30
C PRO A 136 12.26 -19.98 -18.80
N GLU A 137 11.12 -20.61 -18.57
CA GLU A 137 9.80 -20.10 -19.00
C GLU A 137 9.42 -18.79 -18.33
N TRP A 138 10.02 -18.49 -17.16
CA TRP A 138 9.69 -17.31 -16.34
C TRP A 138 10.57 -16.08 -16.61
N GLN A 139 11.50 -16.17 -17.57
CA GLN A 139 12.33 -15.03 -17.99
C GLN A 139 11.46 -13.82 -18.41
N ILE A 140 10.31 -14.09 -19.07
CA ILE A 140 9.33 -13.07 -19.46
C ILE A 140 8.79 -12.32 -18.26
N ALA A 141 8.50 -13.00 -17.15
CA ALA A 141 8.07 -12.36 -15.91
C ALA A 141 9.13 -11.39 -15.35
N GLY A 142 10.42 -11.73 -15.52
CA GLY A 142 11.54 -10.85 -15.18
C GLY A 142 11.57 -9.55 -16.01
N HIS A 143 11.17 -9.60 -17.28
CA HIS A 143 11.01 -8.39 -18.10
C HIS A 143 9.87 -7.50 -17.58
N TYR A 144 8.74 -8.07 -17.19
CA TYR A 144 7.68 -7.31 -16.52
C TYR A 144 8.14 -6.73 -15.18
N ALA A 145 8.89 -7.50 -14.39
CA ALA A 145 9.42 -7.06 -13.11
C ALA A 145 10.29 -5.78 -13.22
N ARG A 146 11.06 -5.62 -14.29
CA ARG A 146 11.86 -4.40 -14.54
C ARG A 146 11.01 -3.14 -14.56
N TRP A 147 9.85 -3.16 -15.19
CA TRP A 147 8.96 -2.01 -15.24
C TRP A 147 8.16 -1.85 -13.95
N LEU A 148 7.68 -2.96 -13.40
CA LEU A 148 6.90 -2.95 -12.17
C LEU A 148 7.70 -2.47 -10.96
N VAL A 149 9.00 -2.74 -10.90
CA VAL A 149 9.84 -2.32 -9.78
C VAL A 149 9.90 -0.80 -9.62
N LEU A 150 9.83 -0.05 -10.70
CA LEU A 150 9.77 1.41 -10.66
C LEU A 150 8.50 1.90 -9.97
N TRP A 151 7.36 1.30 -10.33
CA TRP A 151 6.08 1.59 -9.68
C TRP A 151 6.09 1.20 -8.19
N VAL A 152 6.63 0.03 -7.87
CA VAL A 152 6.75 -0.45 -6.48
C VAL A 152 7.66 0.48 -5.67
N ALA A 153 8.75 0.96 -6.25
CA ALA A 153 9.66 1.90 -5.60
C ALA A 153 9.00 3.23 -5.27
N VAL A 154 8.30 3.83 -6.23
CA VAL A 154 7.56 5.09 -6.01
C VAL A 154 6.49 4.90 -4.92
N SER A 155 5.74 3.80 -4.99
CA SER A 155 4.71 3.47 -3.99
C SER A 155 5.30 3.24 -2.61
N PHE A 156 6.48 2.63 -2.52
CA PHE A 156 7.20 2.41 -1.27
C PHE A 156 7.68 3.73 -0.66
N CYS A 157 8.30 4.60 -1.45
CA CYS A 157 8.77 5.90 -1.00
C CYS A 157 7.64 6.85 -0.58
N ASN A 158 6.41 6.63 -1.05
CA ASN A 158 5.25 7.46 -0.71
C ASN A 158 4.62 7.11 0.67
N VAL A 159 5.05 6.02 1.33
CA VAL A 159 4.46 5.57 2.60
C VAL A 159 4.47 6.66 3.68
N PRO A 160 5.57 7.40 3.96
CA PRO A 160 5.57 8.44 4.99
C PRO A 160 4.58 9.57 4.69
N ALA A 161 4.44 9.96 3.42
CA ALA A 161 3.51 11.01 3.01
C ALA A 161 2.03 10.58 3.23
N VAL A 162 1.69 9.33 2.94
CA VAL A 162 0.33 8.80 3.19
C VAL A 162 0.05 8.70 4.69
N VAL A 163 1.06 8.36 5.50
CA VAL A 163 0.91 8.19 6.95
C VAL A 163 0.73 9.52 7.69
N VAL A 164 1.35 10.60 7.23
CA VAL A 164 1.24 11.92 7.89
C VAL A 164 -0.13 12.58 7.68
N ILE A 165 -0.81 12.30 6.57
CA ILE A 165 -2.08 12.96 6.20
C ILE A 165 -3.18 12.80 7.26
N PRO A 166 -3.45 11.60 7.81
CA PRO A 166 -4.42 11.44 8.91
C PRO A 166 -4.04 12.19 10.18
N VAL A 167 -2.75 12.32 10.48
CA VAL A 167 -2.25 13.01 11.68
C VAL A 167 -2.57 14.50 11.61
N ILE A 168 -2.40 15.12 10.43
CA ILE A 168 -2.74 16.54 10.21
C ILE A 168 -4.23 16.77 9.89
N GLY A 169 -5.07 15.75 10.00
CA GLY A 169 -6.53 15.87 9.84
C GLY A 169 -7.04 16.04 8.41
N LEU A 170 -6.20 15.88 7.39
CA LEU A 170 -6.56 16.08 5.98
C LEU A 170 -7.19 14.84 5.30
N ASN A 171 -7.94 14.04 6.05
CA ASN A 171 -8.59 12.82 5.54
C ASN A 171 -9.54 13.08 4.36
N ARG A 172 -10.22 14.24 4.34
CA ARG A 172 -11.11 14.63 3.22
C ARG A 172 -10.34 14.84 1.92
N PHE A 173 -9.16 15.46 2.01
CA PHE A 173 -8.30 15.68 0.84
C PHE A 173 -7.82 14.34 0.27
N LEU A 174 -7.43 13.41 1.14
CA LEU A 174 -7.02 12.07 0.73
C LEU A 174 -8.13 11.33 -0.02
N LEU A 175 -9.37 11.42 0.45
CA LEU A 175 -10.51 10.79 -0.19
C LEU A 175 -10.81 11.40 -1.58
N VAL A 176 -10.79 12.73 -1.69
CA VAL A 176 -11.00 13.41 -2.97
C VAL A 176 -9.89 13.04 -3.96
N PHE A 177 -8.65 13.04 -3.50
CA PHE A 177 -7.50 12.64 -4.34
C PHE A 177 -7.62 11.19 -4.80
N GLU A 178 -8.04 10.26 -3.93
CA GLU A 178 -8.24 8.84 -4.27
C GLU A 178 -9.34 8.67 -5.31
N VAL A 179 -10.48 9.35 -5.15
CA VAL A 179 -11.58 9.33 -6.13
C VAL A 179 -11.12 9.87 -7.49
N LEU A 180 -10.42 11.01 -7.51
CA LEU A 180 -9.92 11.61 -8.74
C LEU A 180 -8.89 10.72 -9.44
N SER A 181 -7.93 10.17 -8.68
CA SER A 181 -6.89 9.29 -9.23
C SER A 181 -7.47 7.99 -9.76
N THR A 182 -8.45 7.41 -9.06
CA THR A 182 -9.17 6.21 -9.51
C THR A 182 -9.96 6.48 -10.78
N SER A 183 -10.70 7.60 -10.82
CA SER A 183 -11.46 7.99 -12.02
C SER A 183 -10.54 8.21 -13.23
N ALA A 184 -9.40 8.88 -13.03
CA ALA A 184 -8.41 9.08 -14.08
C ALA A 184 -7.82 7.76 -14.59
N ARG A 185 -7.49 6.83 -13.70
CA ARG A 185 -7.00 5.48 -14.06
C ARG A 185 -8.03 4.70 -14.87
N ILE A 186 -9.29 4.69 -14.43
CA ILE A 186 -10.38 4.04 -15.15
C ILE A 186 -10.54 4.67 -16.54
N GLY A 187 -10.53 5.99 -16.65
CA GLY A 187 -10.61 6.71 -17.91
C GLY A 187 -9.49 6.34 -18.89
N VAL A 188 -8.24 6.32 -18.42
CA VAL A 188 -7.08 5.89 -19.22
C VAL A 188 -7.23 4.44 -19.67
N LEU A 189 -7.63 3.54 -18.78
CA LEU A 189 -7.82 2.13 -19.11
C LEU A 189 -8.91 1.93 -20.17
N LEU A 190 -10.04 2.65 -20.06
CA LEU A 190 -11.12 2.58 -21.06
C LEU A 190 -10.68 3.10 -22.42
N ILE A 191 -9.90 4.18 -22.47
CA ILE A 191 -9.36 4.72 -23.72
C ILE A 191 -8.41 3.70 -24.37
N VAL A 192 -7.51 3.10 -23.59
CA VAL A 192 -6.56 2.10 -24.08
C VAL A 192 -7.28 0.85 -24.60
N THR A 193 -8.35 0.40 -23.92
CA THR A 193 -9.14 -0.75 -24.38
C THR A 193 -9.96 -0.48 -25.65
N GLN A 194 -10.27 0.79 -25.96
CA GLN A 194 -10.94 1.14 -27.21
C GLN A 194 -9.97 1.32 -28.39
N MET A 195 -8.69 1.50 -28.11
CA MET A 195 -7.65 1.65 -29.13
C MET A 195 -6.98 0.33 -29.54
N LEU A 196 -7.21 -0.74 -28.80
CA LEU A 196 -6.72 -2.11 -29.05
C LEU A 196 -7.78 -2.96 -29.75
#